data_196b96dcbbe1cb96e51399adec53d1eb
#
_entry.id   196b96dcbbe1cb96e51399adec53d1eb
#
_cell.length_a   1.000
_cell.length_b   1.000
_cell.length_c   1.000
_cell.angle_alpha   90.00
_cell.angle_beta   90.00
_cell.angle_gamma   90.00
#
_symmetry.space_group_name_H-M   'P 1'
#
loop_
_entity.id
_entity.type
_entity.pdbx_description
1 polymer ?
#
loop_
_entity_poly.entity_id
_entity_poly.type
_entity_poly.pdbx_seq_one_letter_code
_entity_poly.pdbx_strand_id
1 'polypeptide(L)'
;VSTDDIVKDASCDFTATSTLTLTERVLQPELQQVNLQLCKKDFISDWEAISMGYSAHQDLPAKFSDFLIGHVAAKVAQRTEQSIWEGTTATSGQFDGLTTQIALDADLPTGNEVAGTTVTAANVITELGKVVDAIPSALYGSEDLYIYVSQNIARAYVRALGGFASSLGAAGTDSKGTQWYAGGGLSFDGVKLFVANGLADNTAMAAEKSNLYFGTGLLSDHNEVKVLDMADLDGSDNVRVVMRFSAGVQYGIVDDIVTYGITNSAN
;
A
#
# COMPACT_ATOMS: atom_id res chain seq x y z
N VAL A 1 20.97 11.64 -7.87
CA VAL A 1 21.64 12.86 -8.38
C VAL A 1 22.18 13.61 -7.18
N SER A 2 23.50 13.59 -6.95
CA SER A 2 24.09 14.44 -5.92
C SER A 2 23.96 15.91 -6.34
N THR A 3 23.35 16.72 -5.51
CA THR A 3 23.12 18.15 -5.72
C THR A 3 24.15 19.01 -5.00
N ASP A 4 25.41 18.60 -5.04
CA ASP A 4 26.48 19.51 -4.61
C ASP A 4 26.44 20.77 -5.46
N ASP A 5 26.83 21.91 -4.88
CA ASP A 5 26.70 23.22 -5.48
C ASP A 5 27.11 23.26 -6.95
N ILE A 6 26.10 23.16 -7.82
CA ILE A 6 26.29 23.22 -9.30
C ILE A 6 26.59 24.65 -9.74
N VAL A 7 26.15 25.63 -8.92
CA VAL A 7 26.28 27.05 -9.21
C VAL A 7 27.54 27.59 -8.57
N LYS A 8 28.34 28.30 -9.36
CA LYS A 8 29.54 29.04 -8.90
C LYS A 8 29.56 30.45 -9.50
N ASP A 9 30.39 31.28 -8.93
CA ASP A 9 30.65 32.62 -9.51
C ASP A 9 31.21 32.53 -10.93
N ALA A 10 30.76 33.42 -11.78
CA ALA A 10 31.21 33.46 -13.18
C ALA A 10 32.71 33.75 -13.27
N SER A 11 33.43 32.95 -14.07
CA SER A 11 34.85 33.14 -14.40
C SER A 11 35.01 33.03 -15.89
N CYS A 12 36.13 33.57 -16.42
CA CYS A 12 36.44 33.51 -17.87
C CYS A 12 36.80 32.09 -18.30
N ASP A 13 37.31 31.27 -17.39
CA ASP A 13 37.75 29.91 -17.70
C ASP A 13 36.68 28.86 -17.33
N PHE A 14 36.61 27.80 -18.14
CA PHE A 14 35.78 26.65 -17.83
C PHE A 14 36.47 25.75 -16.79
N THR A 15 35.86 25.65 -15.64
CA THR A 15 36.20 24.63 -14.63
C THR A 15 34.91 23.93 -14.24
N ALA A 16 34.89 22.59 -14.22
CA ALA A 16 33.75 21.84 -13.77
C ALA A 16 33.45 22.15 -12.29
N THR A 17 32.19 22.36 -11.96
CA THR A 17 31.76 22.68 -10.60
C THR A 17 31.49 21.41 -9.79
N SER A 18 30.88 20.39 -10.43
CA SER A 18 30.64 19.09 -9.85
C SER A 18 30.53 18.02 -10.94
N THR A 19 30.46 16.76 -10.51
CA THR A 19 30.21 15.62 -11.40
C THR A 19 28.75 15.15 -11.19
N LEU A 20 28.03 14.92 -12.29
CA LEU A 20 26.71 14.33 -12.27
C LEU A 20 26.85 12.81 -12.25
N THR A 21 26.45 12.18 -11.15
CA THR A 21 26.34 10.72 -11.05
C THR A 21 24.91 10.29 -11.35
N LEU A 22 24.74 9.43 -12.33
CA LEU A 22 23.45 8.84 -12.68
C LEU A 22 23.39 7.43 -12.11
N THR A 23 22.36 7.16 -11.34
CA THR A 23 22.03 5.84 -10.82
C THR A 23 20.70 5.38 -11.39
N GLU A 24 20.52 4.08 -11.52
CA GLU A 24 19.24 3.48 -11.95
C GLU A 24 18.69 2.55 -10.88
N ARG A 25 17.38 2.43 -10.83
CA ARG A 25 16.67 1.42 -10.04
C ARG A 25 15.83 0.58 -10.98
N VAL A 26 15.87 -0.72 -10.79
CA VAL A 26 15.17 -1.68 -11.64
C VAL A 26 13.97 -2.24 -10.88
N LEU A 27 12.78 -2.07 -11.42
CA LEU A 27 11.57 -2.71 -10.93
C LEU A 27 11.48 -4.11 -11.53
N GLN A 28 11.46 -5.14 -10.67
CA GLN A 28 11.34 -6.54 -11.07
C GLN A 28 10.02 -7.09 -10.54
N PRO A 29 9.00 -7.27 -11.40
CA PRO A 29 7.75 -7.89 -10.97
C PRO A 29 7.93 -9.37 -10.71
N GLU A 30 7.42 -9.85 -9.57
CA GLU A 30 7.37 -11.27 -9.21
C GLU A 30 6.11 -11.94 -9.74
N LEU A 31 6.25 -13.17 -10.25
CA LEU A 31 5.12 -13.94 -10.76
C LEU A 31 4.33 -14.56 -9.61
N GLN A 32 3.07 -14.18 -9.50
CA GLN A 32 2.14 -14.65 -8.49
C GLN A 32 1.10 -15.59 -9.11
N GLN A 33 0.61 -16.56 -8.34
CA GLN A 33 -0.46 -17.43 -8.76
C GLN A 33 -1.44 -17.72 -7.63
N VAL A 34 -2.69 -17.90 -7.99
CA VAL A 34 -3.75 -18.41 -7.13
C VAL A 34 -4.23 -19.73 -7.72
N ASN A 35 -4.11 -20.80 -6.96
CA ASN A 35 -4.62 -22.12 -7.31
C ASN A 35 -5.50 -22.60 -6.14
N LEU A 36 -6.82 -22.50 -6.32
CA LEU A 36 -7.79 -22.98 -5.34
C LEU A 36 -8.54 -24.18 -5.91
N GLN A 37 -8.82 -25.13 -5.06
CA GLN A 37 -9.70 -26.25 -5.38
C GLN A 37 -10.77 -26.34 -4.30
N LEU A 38 -12.02 -26.42 -4.73
CA LEU A 38 -13.20 -26.45 -3.90
C LEU A 38 -14.05 -27.68 -4.31
N CYS A 39 -14.59 -28.39 -3.34
CA CYS A 39 -15.52 -29.49 -3.61
C CYS A 39 -16.95 -28.93 -3.71
N LYS A 40 -17.67 -29.20 -4.82
CA LYS A 40 -19.06 -28.74 -4.99
C LYS A 40 -19.96 -29.21 -3.86
N LYS A 41 -19.77 -30.44 -3.41
CA LYS A 41 -20.59 -31.06 -2.35
C LYS A 41 -20.61 -30.24 -1.06
N ASP A 42 -19.49 -29.57 -0.71
CA ASP A 42 -19.39 -28.81 0.54
C ASP A 42 -20.16 -27.49 0.49
N PHE A 43 -20.44 -26.98 -0.72
CA PHE A 43 -21.14 -25.72 -0.94
C PHE A 43 -22.59 -25.88 -1.38
N ILE A 44 -22.93 -27.01 -1.99
CA ILE A 44 -24.29 -27.27 -2.46
C ILE A 44 -25.28 -27.20 -1.32
N SER A 45 -24.95 -27.73 -0.15
CA SER A 45 -25.85 -27.73 1.01
C SER A 45 -26.11 -26.32 1.56
N ASP A 46 -25.11 -25.47 1.60
CA ASP A 46 -25.25 -24.10 2.09
C ASP A 46 -25.90 -23.17 1.05
N TRP A 47 -25.62 -23.39 -0.22
CA TRP A 47 -26.21 -22.63 -1.32
C TRP A 47 -27.67 -23.06 -1.61
N GLU A 48 -27.97 -24.36 -1.53
CA GLU A 48 -29.34 -24.87 -1.68
C GLU A 48 -30.28 -24.40 -0.57
N ALA A 49 -29.78 -24.17 0.62
CA ALA A 49 -30.54 -23.56 1.70
C ALA A 49 -31.05 -22.16 1.35
N ILE A 50 -30.33 -21.46 0.46
CA ILE A 50 -30.69 -20.10 -0.01
C ILE A 50 -31.51 -20.14 -1.31
N SER A 51 -31.35 -21.14 -2.18
CA SER A 51 -31.91 -21.16 -3.55
C SER A 51 -32.74 -22.41 -3.88
N MET A 52 -33.33 -23.11 -2.94
CA MET A 52 -34.23 -24.28 -3.12
C MET A 52 -34.37 -24.79 -4.56
N GLY A 53 -33.67 -25.84 -4.93
CA GLY A 53 -33.99 -26.58 -6.17
C GLY A 53 -32.89 -26.96 -7.13
N TYR A 54 -31.62 -27.08 -6.72
CA TYR A 54 -30.56 -27.55 -7.64
C TYR A 54 -30.35 -29.08 -7.54
N SER A 55 -30.22 -29.73 -8.70
CA SER A 55 -29.80 -31.13 -8.81
C SER A 55 -28.28 -31.24 -8.79
N ALA A 56 -27.74 -32.31 -8.17
CA ALA A 56 -26.30 -32.58 -8.07
C ALA A 56 -25.57 -32.75 -9.44
N HIS A 57 -26.33 -32.85 -10.54
CA HIS A 57 -25.81 -33.01 -11.90
C HIS A 57 -25.95 -31.75 -12.77
N GLN A 58 -26.24 -30.60 -12.20
CA GLN A 58 -26.30 -29.35 -12.96
C GLN A 58 -24.94 -28.63 -12.97
N ASP A 59 -24.67 -27.94 -14.10
CA ASP A 59 -23.53 -27.03 -14.23
C ASP A 59 -23.57 -25.97 -13.13
N LEU A 60 -22.39 -25.50 -12.75
CA LEU A 60 -22.29 -24.40 -11.75
C LEU A 60 -23.17 -23.22 -12.20
N PRO A 61 -24.06 -22.73 -11.33
CA PRO A 61 -24.81 -21.52 -11.65
C PRO A 61 -23.84 -20.36 -11.91
N ALA A 62 -24.08 -19.60 -12.99
CA ALA A 62 -23.27 -18.43 -13.33
C ALA A 62 -23.09 -17.45 -12.16
N LYS A 63 -24.11 -17.29 -11.32
CA LYS A 63 -24.06 -16.48 -10.10
C LYS A 63 -23.09 -16.98 -9.04
N PHE A 64 -22.88 -18.29 -8.94
CA PHE A 64 -21.89 -18.85 -7.99
C PHE A 64 -20.48 -18.63 -8.49
N SER A 65 -20.25 -18.80 -9.78
CA SER A 65 -18.98 -18.51 -10.43
C SER A 65 -18.58 -17.04 -10.23
N ASP A 66 -19.52 -16.12 -10.44
CA ASP A 66 -19.31 -14.68 -10.24
C ASP A 66 -19.00 -14.33 -8.78
N PHE A 67 -19.73 -14.94 -7.84
CA PHE A 67 -19.45 -14.78 -6.41
C PHE A 67 -18.04 -15.27 -6.04
N LEU A 68 -17.65 -16.45 -6.56
CA LEU A 68 -16.34 -17.03 -6.28
C LEU A 68 -15.21 -16.17 -6.86
N ILE A 69 -15.38 -15.68 -8.08
CA ILE A 69 -14.44 -14.74 -8.72
C ILE A 69 -14.31 -13.47 -7.88
N GLY A 70 -15.43 -12.88 -7.47
CA GLY A 70 -15.42 -11.68 -6.63
C GLY A 70 -14.73 -11.89 -5.28
N HIS A 71 -14.98 -13.04 -4.63
CA HIS A 71 -14.34 -13.37 -3.36
C HIS A 71 -12.82 -13.55 -3.51
N VAL A 72 -12.38 -14.29 -4.53
CA VAL A 72 -10.96 -14.51 -4.81
C VAL A 72 -10.28 -13.19 -5.14
N ALA A 73 -10.88 -12.38 -6.02
CA ALA A 73 -10.35 -11.07 -6.39
C ALA A 73 -10.17 -10.15 -5.17
N ALA A 74 -11.15 -10.12 -4.25
CA ALA A 74 -11.05 -9.32 -3.03
C ALA A 74 -9.89 -9.80 -2.13
N LYS A 75 -9.69 -11.11 -2.00
CA LYS A 75 -8.56 -11.68 -1.22
C LYS A 75 -7.21 -11.40 -1.87
N VAL A 76 -7.12 -11.51 -3.18
CA VAL A 76 -5.92 -11.16 -3.95
C VAL A 76 -5.61 -9.68 -3.79
N ALA A 77 -6.59 -8.79 -3.94
CA ALA A 77 -6.41 -7.37 -3.75
C ALA A 77 -5.91 -7.02 -2.34
N GLN A 78 -6.49 -7.63 -1.30
CA GLN A 78 -6.04 -7.45 0.08
C GLN A 78 -4.59 -7.90 0.28
N ARG A 79 -4.21 -9.05 -0.31
CA ARG A 79 -2.85 -9.57 -0.20
C ARG A 79 -1.85 -8.73 -0.98
N THR A 80 -2.24 -8.26 -2.16
CA THR A 80 -1.42 -7.36 -2.98
C THR A 80 -1.19 -6.03 -2.28
N GLU A 81 -2.22 -5.42 -1.69
CA GLU A 81 -2.08 -4.19 -0.89
C GLU A 81 -1.08 -4.37 0.26
N GLN A 82 -1.17 -5.49 0.98
CA GLN A 82 -0.20 -5.80 2.02
C GLN A 82 1.22 -5.98 1.46
N SER A 83 1.35 -6.64 0.29
CA SER A 83 2.65 -6.85 -0.35
C SER A 83 3.27 -5.56 -0.89
N ILE A 84 2.46 -4.61 -1.37
CA ILE A 84 2.94 -3.29 -1.83
C ILE A 84 3.71 -2.58 -0.71
N TRP A 85 3.23 -2.69 0.52
CA TRP A 85 3.85 -2.00 1.64
C TRP A 85 4.92 -2.84 2.34
N GLU A 86 4.56 -4.03 2.82
CA GLU A 86 5.38 -4.83 3.74
C GLU A 86 5.72 -6.23 3.23
N GLY A 87 5.44 -6.49 1.95
CA GLY A 87 5.74 -7.78 1.37
C GLY A 87 7.22 -8.13 1.47
N THR A 88 7.49 -9.43 1.47
CA THR A 88 8.86 -9.96 1.37
C THR A 88 8.85 -11.19 0.47
N THR A 89 9.83 -11.27 -0.44
CA THR A 89 10.05 -12.44 -1.31
C THR A 89 10.35 -13.71 -0.53
N ALA A 90 10.80 -13.60 0.74
CA ALA A 90 10.97 -14.73 1.63
C ALA A 90 9.64 -15.43 1.97
N THR A 91 8.51 -14.75 1.81
CA THR A 91 7.17 -15.29 2.06
C THR A 91 6.49 -15.63 0.74
N SER A 92 6.07 -16.89 0.57
CA SER A 92 5.39 -17.32 -0.65
C SER A 92 4.15 -16.48 -0.96
N GLY A 93 4.02 -16.06 -2.21
CA GLY A 93 2.90 -15.24 -2.68
C GLY A 93 3.01 -13.77 -2.27
N GLN A 94 4.22 -13.28 -2.10
CA GLN A 94 4.54 -11.86 -1.89
C GLN A 94 5.74 -11.46 -2.77
N PHE A 95 5.89 -10.17 -2.96
CA PHE A 95 7.06 -9.49 -3.51
C PHE A 95 7.58 -8.50 -2.47
N ASP A 96 8.82 -8.04 -2.64
CA ASP A 96 9.40 -7.07 -1.70
C ASP A 96 8.66 -5.73 -1.79
N GLY A 97 8.03 -5.37 -0.68
CA GLY A 97 7.27 -4.13 -0.53
C GLY A 97 8.15 -2.91 -0.34
N LEU A 98 7.56 -1.73 -0.42
CA LEU A 98 8.27 -0.45 -0.31
C LEU A 98 9.03 -0.33 1.01
N THR A 99 8.41 -0.66 2.14
CA THR A 99 9.06 -0.56 3.45
C THR A 99 10.19 -1.57 3.61
N THR A 100 10.03 -2.77 3.04
CA THR A 100 11.08 -3.81 3.06
C THR A 100 12.29 -3.38 2.24
N GLN A 101 12.08 -2.80 1.07
CA GLN A 101 13.15 -2.30 0.22
C GLN A 101 13.89 -1.12 0.87
N ILE A 102 13.13 -0.15 1.41
CA ILE A 102 13.70 1.03 2.09
C ILE A 102 14.49 0.63 3.33
N ALA A 103 14.02 -0.36 4.10
CA ALA A 103 14.72 -0.85 5.28
C ALA A 103 16.09 -1.51 4.98
N LEU A 104 16.36 -1.84 3.73
CA LEU A 104 17.61 -2.43 3.25
C LEU A 104 18.43 -1.48 2.36
N ASP A 105 17.96 -0.26 2.14
CA ASP A 105 18.63 0.71 1.27
C ASP A 105 19.63 1.56 2.05
N ALA A 106 20.92 1.35 1.79
CA ALA A 106 21.99 2.10 2.44
C ALA A 106 22.06 3.58 2.02
N ASP A 107 21.37 3.95 0.93
CA ASP A 107 21.34 5.32 0.44
C ASP A 107 20.26 6.19 1.14
N LEU A 108 19.42 5.60 2.03
CA LEU A 108 18.44 6.36 2.80
C LEU A 108 19.15 7.34 3.76
N PRO A 109 18.90 8.66 3.64
CA PRO A 109 19.51 9.61 4.56
C PRO A 109 19.07 9.36 6.01
N THR A 110 20.03 9.35 6.94
CA THR A 110 19.74 9.12 8.38
C THR A 110 18.75 10.16 8.95
N GLY A 111 18.73 11.38 8.39
CA GLY A 111 17.78 12.43 8.76
C GLY A 111 16.34 12.14 8.35
N ASN A 112 16.15 11.26 7.38
CA ASN A 112 14.83 10.86 6.87
C ASN A 112 14.27 9.62 7.61
N GLU A 113 15.05 9.02 8.46
CA GLU A 113 14.63 7.90 9.32
C GLU A 113 14.14 8.43 10.67
N VAL A 114 12.82 8.46 10.87
CA VAL A 114 12.20 8.89 12.12
C VAL A 114 11.88 7.68 12.97
N ALA A 115 12.47 7.62 14.17
CA ALA A 115 12.20 6.55 15.11
C ALA A 115 10.72 6.53 15.53
N GLY A 116 10.09 5.36 15.36
CA GLY A 116 8.69 5.16 15.71
C GLY A 116 8.47 4.86 17.19
N THR A 117 7.30 5.24 17.67
CA THR A 117 6.79 4.87 19.00
C THR A 117 5.37 4.34 18.87
N THR A 118 4.84 3.75 19.93
CA THR A 118 3.41 3.38 19.95
C THR A 118 2.55 4.63 19.87
N VAL A 119 1.78 4.76 18.78
CA VAL A 119 0.97 5.92 18.51
C VAL A 119 -0.40 5.79 19.18
N THR A 120 -0.78 6.84 19.91
CA THR A 120 -2.05 6.99 20.62
C THR A 120 -2.66 8.35 20.28
N ALA A 121 -3.93 8.56 20.61
CA ALA A 121 -4.56 9.88 20.43
C ALA A 121 -3.87 11.03 21.20
N ALA A 122 -3.08 10.72 22.22
CA ALA A 122 -2.39 11.72 23.02
C ALA A 122 -1.08 12.21 22.38
N ASN A 123 -0.38 11.36 21.62
CA ASN A 123 0.94 11.67 21.06
C ASN A 123 0.96 11.77 19.52
N VAL A 124 -0.09 11.37 18.83
CA VAL A 124 -0.13 11.29 17.37
C VAL A 124 0.24 12.61 16.67
N ILE A 125 -0.17 13.75 17.22
CA ILE A 125 0.16 15.07 16.66
C ILE A 125 1.66 15.32 16.73
N THR A 126 2.29 14.98 17.86
CA THR A 126 3.74 15.12 18.03
C THR A 126 4.51 14.16 17.13
N GLU A 127 4.04 12.94 16.99
CA GLU A 127 4.69 11.92 16.14
C GLU A 127 4.56 12.27 14.65
N LEU A 128 3.39 12.73 14.20
CA LEU A 128 3.22 13.23 12.82
C LEU A 128 4.05 14.50 12.58
N GLY A 129 4.18 15.39 13.58
CA GLY A 129 5.06 16.56 13.51
C GLY A 129 6.51 16.17 13.20
N LYS A 130 7.05 15.14 13.85
CA LYS A 130 8.40 14.65 13.57
C LYS A 130 8.58 14.17 12.12
N VAL A 131 7.54 13.53 11.54
CA VAL A 131 7.56 13.12 10.13
C VAL A 131 7.61 14.33 9.21
N VAL A 132 6.78 15.35 9.48
CA VAL A 132 6.74 16.57 8.66
C VAL A 132 8.04 17.37 8.80
N ASP A 133 8.60 17.47 10.00
CA ASP A 133 9.87 18.15 10.25
C ASP A 133 11.05 17.49 9.54
N ALA A 134 10.97 16.18 9.28
CA ALA A 134 11.99 15.42 8.54
C ALA A 134 11.86 15.56 7.02
N ILE A 135 10.73 16.09 6.50
CA ILE A 135 10.53 16.24 5.06
C ILE A 135 11.53 17.26 4.51
N PRO A 136 12.29 16.92 3.46
CA PRO A 136 13.19 17.85 2.81
C PRO A 136 12.45 19.12 2.36
N SER A 137 13.07 20.29 2.60
CA SER A 137 12.45 21.59 2.31
C SER A 137 12.07 21.80 0.85
N ALA A 138 12.73 21.08 -0.07
CA ALA A 138 12.42 21.09 -1.49
C ALA A 138 11.09 20.44 -1.84
N LEU A 139 10.63 19.48 -1.00
CA LEU A 139 9.39 18.72 -1.22
C LEU A 139 8.21 19.33 -0.47
N TYR A 140 8.46 20.06 0.61
CA TYR A 140 7.41 20.65 1.42
C TYR A 140 6.60 21.66 0.60
N GLY A 141 5.28 21.42 0.51
CA GLY A 141 4.37 22.22 -0.32
C GLY A 141 4.13 21.66 -1.72
N SER A 142 4.75 20.54 -2.10
CA SER A 142 4.41 19.84 -3.34
C SER A 142 2.98 19.28 -3.28
N GLU A 143 2.21 19.42 -4.36
CA GLU A 143 0.85 18.91 -4.45
C GLU A 143 0.78 17.37 -4.44
N ASP A 144 1.85 16.72 -4.87
CA ASP A 144 1.97 15.26 -4.98
C ASP A 144 2.56 14.61 -3.72
N LEU A 145 2.89 15.40 -2.70
CA LEU A 145 3.40 14.91 -1.44
C LEU A 145 2.26 14.34 -0.59
N TYR A 146 2.43 13.11 -0.13
CA TYR A 146 1.51 12.41 0.77
C TYR A 146 2.26 11.82 1.94
N ILE A 147 1.62 11.80 3.10
CA ILE A 147 2.03 10.95 4.21
C ILE A 147 1.12 9.72 4.20
N TYR A 148 1.70 8.58 3.86
CA TYR A 148 1.06 7.28 3.94
C TYR A 148 1.14 6.79 5.37
N VAL A 149 -0.01 6.60 6.00
CA VAL A 149 -0.10 6.23 7.42
C VAL A 149 -0.79 4.91 7.60
N SER A 150 -0.38 4.16 8.61
CA SER A 150 -1.08 2.95 9.03
C SER A 150 -2.46 3.28 9.62
N GLN A 151 -3.33 2.29 9.62
CA GLN A 151 -4.72 2.45 10.06
C GLN A 151 -4.84 2.92 11.52
N ASN A 152 -3.94 2.45 12.40
CA ASN A 152 -3.95 2.87 13.81
C ASN A 152 -3.55 4.33 13.99
N ILE A 153 -2.57 4.85 13.23
CA ILE A 153 -2.18 6.26 13.22
C ILE A 153 -3.34 7.13 12.76
N ALA A 154 -3.98 6.76 11.64
CA ALA A 154 -5.14 7.49 11.14
C ALA A 154 -6.28 7.56 12.16
N ARG A 155 -6.59 6.43 12.80
CA ARG A 155 -7.62 6.39 13.86
C ARG A 155 -7.24 7.23 15.08
N ALA A 156 -5.97 7.18 15.49
CA ALA A 156 -5.46 7.98 16.60
C ALA A 156 -5.58 9.48 16.28
N TYR A 157 -5.23 9.86 15.05
CA TYR A 157 -5.31 11.25 14.59
C TYR A 157 -6.77 11.76 14.56
N VAL A 158 -7.69 10.99 14.00
CA VAL A 158 -9.12 11.35 14.02
C VAL A 158 -9.63 11.51 15.44
N ARG A 159 -9.24 10.63 16.36
CA ARG A 159 -9.62 10.76 17.79
C ARG A 159 -9.00 11.98 18.45
N ALA A 160 -7.77 12.32 18.12
CA ALA A 160 -7.10 13.51 18.63
C ALA A 160 -7.79 14.80 18.14
N LEU A 161 -8.20 14.85 16.87
CA LEU A 161 -8.94 15.98 16.29
C LEU A 161 -10.39 16.07 16.79
N GLY A 162 -11.04 14.93 16.97
CA GLY A 162 -12.46 14.84 17.27
C GLY A 162 -12.85 15.27 18.67
N GLY A 163 -11.88 15.36 19.60
CA GLY A 163 -12.15 15.80 20.97
C GLY A 163 -13.30 15.05 21.65
N PHE A 164 -13.47 13.76 21.36
CA PHE A 164 -14.57 12.93 21.88
C PHE A 164 -14.68 12.92 23.41
N ALA A 165 -13.65 13.45 24.09
CA ALA A 165 -13.60 13.49 25.55
C ALA A 165 -13.71 14.90 26.16
N SER A 166 -13.58 15.98 25.40
CA SER A 166 -13.34 17.29 26.04
C SER A 166 -14.51 18.26 26.11
N SER A 167 -15.56 18.10 25.33
CA SER A 167 -16.85 18.77 25.56
C SER A 167 -17.92 18.30 24.61
N LEU A 168 -19.01 17.79 25.14
CA LEU A 168 -20.19 17.40 24.37
C LEU A 168 -20.77 18.57 23.53
N GLY A 169 -20.40 19.80 23.80
CA GLY A 169 -20.89 20.98 23.08
C GLY A 169 -20.09 21.33 21.83
N ALA A 170 -18.79 21.11 21.83
CA ALA A 170 -17.93 21.45 20.68
C ALA A 170 -17.90 20.34 19.61
N ALA A 171 -18.02 19.09 20.02
CA ALA A 171 -18.04 17.96 19.08
C ALA A 171 -19.39 17.83 18.32
N GLY A 172 -20.46 18.37 18.87
CA GLY A 172 -21.79 18.30 18.24
C GLY A 172 -22.10 19.39 17.24
N THR A 173 -21.41 20.53 17.33
CA THR A 173 -21.64 21.71 16.46
C THR A 173 -20.60 21.88 15.37
N ASP A 174 -19.42 21.34 15.57
CA ASP A 174 -18.37 21.37 14.58
C ASP A 174 -18.34 20.02 13.87
N SER A 175 -18.71 20.01 12.61
CA SER A 175 -18.74 18.83 11.72
C SER A 175 -17.35 18.18 11.51
N LYS A 176 -16.37 18.46 12.36
CA LYS A 176 -14.98 17.99 12.19
C LYS A 176 -14.87 16.46 12.15
N GLY A 177 -15.67 15.77 12.96
CA GLY A 177 -15.74 14.30 12.91
C GLY A 177 -16.44 13.74 11.67
N THR A 178 -17.37 14.52 11.10
CA THR A 178 -18.11 14.14 9.88
C THR A 178 -17.44 14.66 8.61
N GLN A 179 -16.65 15.73 8.68
CA GLN A 179 -15.90 16.23 7.53
C GLN A 179 -14.89 15.24 6.98
N TRP A 180 -14.40 14.34 7.81
CA TRP A 180 -13.51 13.28 7.34
C TRP A 180 -14.19 12.32 6.38
N TYR A 181 -15.48 12.05 6.58
CA TYR A 181 -16.30 11.24 5.66
C TYR A 181 -16.87 12.03 4.47
N ALA A 182 -16.88 13.36 4.54
CA ALA A 182 -17.52 14.21 3.56
C ALA A 182 -16.62 14.62 2.36
N GLY A 183 -15.55 13.87 2.06
CA GLY A 183 -14.80 13.99 0.81
C GLY A 183 -13.59 14.94 0.82
N GLY A 184 -13.26 15.58 1.93
CA GLY A 184 -11.97 16.23 2.12
C GLY A 184 -11.03 15.28 2.82
N GLY A 185 -10.03 14.71 2.16
CA GLY A 185 -9.08 13.77 2.76
C GLY A 185 -8.43 14.33 4.04
N LEU A 186 -7.92 13.46 4.91
CA LEU A 186 -7.15 13.87 6.06
C LEU A 186 -5.93 14.67 5.60
N SER A 187 -5.59 15.72 6.33
CA SER A 187 -4.36 16.50 6.14
C SER A 187 -3.74 16.83 7.48
N PHE A 188 -2.44 16.92 7.52
CA PHE A 188 -1.68 17.33 8.67
C PHE A 188 -0.61 18.33 8.21
N ASP A 189 -0.57 19.49 8.82
CA ASP A 189 0.40 20.56 8.54
C ASP A 189 0.57 20.89 7.04
N GLY A 190 -0.54 20.92 6.31
CA GLY A 190 -0.59 21.19 4.87
C GLY A 190 -0.33 19.98 3.97
N VAL A 191 0.15 18.86 4.51
CA VAL A 191 0.41 17.62 3.76
C VAL A 191 -0.79 16.69 3.83
N LYS A 192 -1.14 16.08 2.71
CA LYS A 192 -2.26 15.12 2.64
C LYS A 192 -1.88 13.79 3.30
N LEU A 193 -2.79 13.28 4.13
CA LEU A 193 -2.66 11.97 4.74
C LEU A 193 -3.42 10.92 3.91
N PHE A 194 -2.75 9.82 3.59
CA PHE A 194 -3.36 8.67 2.93
C PHE A 194 -3.28 7.45 3.84
N VAL A 195 -4.41 6.77 4.04
CA VAL A 195 -4.45 5.57 4.86
C VAL A 195 -4.06 4.37 4.01
N ALA A 196 -2.88 3.83 4.28
CA ALA A 196 -2.37 2.63 3.62
C ALA A 196 -2.69 1.40 4.49
N ASN A 197 -3.64 0.60 4.03
CA ASN A 197 -4.12 -0.55 4.82
C ASN A 197 -3.11 -1.70 4.92
N GLY A 198 -2.10 -1.71 4.06
CA GLY A 198 -1.02 -2.70 4.07
C GLY A 198 0.15 -2.35 4.98
N LEU A 199 0.19 -1.14 5.56
CA LEU A 199 1.23 -0.74 6.51
C LEU A 199 1.00 -1.33 7.90
N ALA A 200 2.08 -1.78 8.56
CA ALA A 200 2.05 -2.21 9.96
C ALA A 200 1.64 -1.09 10.90
N ASP A 201 1.12 -1.49 12.05
CA ASP A 201 0.76 -0.54 13.09
C ASP A 201 1.97 0.30 13.54
N ASN A 202 1.74 1.59 13.74
CA ASN A 202 2.74 2.59 14.14
C ASN A 202 3.83 2.85 13.09
N THR A 203 3.57 2.59 11.83
CA THR A 203 4.45 2.95 10.72
C THR A 203 3.81 3.99 9.81
N ALA A 204 4.64 4.85 9.25
CA ALA A 204 4.24 5.82 8.24
C ALA A 204 5.40 6.08 7.27
N MET A 205 5.07 6.59 6.09
CA MET A 205 6.03 6.98 5.07
C MET A 205 5.55 8.27 4.40
N ALA A 206 6.41 9.29 4.32
CA ALA A 206 6.15 10.46 3.51
C ALA A 206 6.93 10.36 2.20
N ALA A 207 6.22 10.50 1.08
CA ALA A 207 6.81 10.46 -0.25
C ALA A 207 5.91 11.14 -1.27
N GLU A 208 6.48 11.63 -2.36
CA GLU A 208 5.70 12.02 -3.51
C GLU A 208 5.10 10.80 -4.20
N LYS A 209 3.84 10.91 -4.61
CA LYS A 209 3.16 9.84 -5.35
C LYS A 209 3.88 9.49 -6.65
N SER A 210 4.45 10.48 -7.33
CA SER A 210 5.23 10.33 -8.56
C SER A 210 6.54 9.56 -8.37
N ASN A 211 7.03 9.45 -7.13
CA ASN A 211 8.24 8.72 -6.78
C ASN A 211 8.00 7.21 -6.51
N LEU A 212 6.74 6.80 -6.43
CA LEU A 212 6.36 5.42 -6.14
C LEU A 212 5.81 4.74 -7.40
N TYR A 213 6.38 3.60 -7.76
CA TYR A 213 6.05 2.85 -8.97
C TYR A 213 5.48 1.48 -8.63
N PHE A 214 4.39 1.15 -9.28
CA PHE A 214 3.82 -0.19 -9.27
C PHE A 214 3.98 -0.78 -10.68
N GLY A 215 4.60 -1.95 -10.77
CA GLY A 215 4.80 -2.67 -12.01
C GLY A 215 3.95 -3.92 -12.06
N THR A 216 3.34 -4.16 -13.21
CA THR A 216 2.66 -5.40 -13.53
C THR A 216 3.21 -5.92 -14.84
N GLY A 217 3.04 -7.22 -15.11
CA GLY A 217 3.42 -7.82 -16.38
C GLY A 217 2.52 -7.38 -17.53
N LEU A 218 1.95 -8.31 -18.24
CA LEU A 218 1.02 -8.00 -19.32
C LEU A 218 -0.28 -7.44 -18.72
N LEU A 219 -0.72 -6.29 -19.20
CA LEU A 219 -1.96 -5.65 -18.77
C LEU A 219 -3.21 -6.50 -19.03
N SER A 220 -3.14 -7.44 -19.99
CA SER A 220 -4.22 -8.38 -20.29
C SER A 220 -4.36 -9.51 -19.28
N ASP A 221 -3.30 -9.88 -18.58
CA ASP A 221 -3.27 -11.10 -17.78
C ASP A 221 -3.58 -10.86 -16.29
N HIS A 222 -3.39 -9.63 -15.79
CA HIS A 222 -3.52 -9.32 -14.37
C HIS A 222 -4.95 -9.43 -13.82
N ASN A 223 -5.96 -9.44 -14.67
CA ASN A 223 -7.38 -9.52 -14.30
C ASN A 223 -8.03 -10.86 -14.66
N GLU A 224 -7.29 -11.79 -15.29
CA GLU A 224 -7.89 -13.03 -15.76
C GLU A 224 -8.01 -14.05 -14.63
N VAL A 225 -9.24 -14.31 -14.20
CA VAL A 225 -9.58 -15.38 -13.25
C VAL A 225 -10.34 -16.45 -14.00
N LYS A 226 -9.84 -17.68 -14.01
CA LYS A 226 -10.50 -18.82 -14.63
C LYS A 226 -11.11 -19.73 -13.56
N VAL A 227 -12.39 -20.00 -13.71
CA VAL A 227 -13.10 -21.02 -12.93
C VAL A 227 -13.30 -22.23 -13.84
N LEU A 228 -12.73 -23.36 -13.44
CA LEU A 228 -12.77 -24.63 -14.19
C LEU A 228 -13.61 -25.62 -13.40
N ASP A 229 -14.67 -26.12 -14.04
CA ASP A 229 -15.39 -27.29 -13.56
C ASP A 229 -14.60 -28.54 -13.96
N MET A 230 -14.27 -29.37 -13.00
CA MET A 230 -13.49 -30.57 -13.25
C MET A 230 -14.35 -31.80 -13.64
N ALA A 231 -15.68 -31.66 -13.53
CA ALA A 231 -16.59 -32.78 -13.85
C ALA A 231 -16.40 -33.29 -15.29
N ASP A 232 -16.20 -32.39 -16.24
CA ASP A 232 -16.00 -32.73 -17.66
C ASP A 232 -14.56 -33.17 -17.99
N LEU A 233 -13.59 -32.92 -17.11
CA LEU A 233 -12.18 -33.20 -17.33
C LEU A 233 -11.71 -34.49 -16.68
N ASP A 234 -12.04 -34.72 -15.42
CA ASP A 234 -11.61 -35.87 -14.62
C ASP A 234 -12.77 -36.59 -13.90
N GLY A 235 -14.01 -36.15 -14.10
CA GLY A 235 -15.20 -36.72 -13.48
C GLY A 235 -15.31 -36.42 -11.99
N SER A 236 -14.50 -35.50 -11.43
CA SER A 236 -14.58 -35.15 -10.02
C SER A 236 -15.54 -33.99 -9.80
N ASP A 237 -16.16 -33.94 -8.60
CA ASP A 237 -17.00 -32.83 -8.16
C ASP A 237 -16.20 -31.61 -7.68
N ASN A 238 -15.03 -31.38 -8.25
CA ASN A 238 -14.16 -30.28 -7.88
C ASN A 238 -14.30 -29.09 -8.85
N VAL A 239 -14.22 -27.90 -8.29
CA VAL A 239 -14.08 -26.64 -9.04
C VAL A 239 -12.71 -26.07 -8.74
N ARG A 240 -11.97 -25.69 -9.76
CA ARG A 240 -10.66 -25.05 -9.65
C ARG A 240 -10.75 -23.59 -10.07
N VAL A 241 -10.17 -22.71 -9.24
CA VAL A 241 -9.98 -21.30 -9.55
C VAL A 241 -8.50 -21.08 -9.78
N VAL A 242 -8.17 -20.57 -10.94
CA VAL A 242 -6.79 -20.30 -11.36
C VAL A 242 -6.67 -18.84 -11.75
N MET A 243 -5.70 -18.15 -11.17
CA MET A 243 -5.30 -16.79 -11.54
C MET A 243 -3.78 -16.73 -11.57
N ARG A 244 -3.23 -16.02 -12.55
CA ARG A 244 -1.80 -15.73 -12.64
C ARG A 244 -1.63 -14.27 -12.98
N PHE A 245 -0.71 -13.62 -12.27
CA PHE A 245 -0.36 -12.23 -12.50
C PHE A 245 1.06 -11.98 -12.04
N SER A 246 1.66 -10.91 -12.48
CA SER A 246 2.93 -10.43 -11.95
C SER A 246 2.75 -9.05 -11.35
N ALA A 247 3.39 -8.81 -10.22
CA ALA A 247 3.34 -7.55 -9.52
C ALA A 247 4.66 -7.26 -8.82
N GLY A 248 5.00 -5.99 -8.72
CA GLY A 248 6.16 -5.51 -8.00
C GLY A 248 6.06 -4.03 -7.77
N VAL A 249 6.83 -3.53 -6.82
CA VAL A 249 6.92 -2.10 -6.50
C VAL A 249 8.37 -1.65 -6.49
N GLN A 250 8.59 -0.37 -6.74
CA GLN A 250 9.87 0.28 -6.62
C GLN A 250 9.65 1.78 -6.39
N TYR A 251 10.61 2.44 -5.80
CA TYR A 251 10.69 3.90 -5.72
C TYR A 251 11.86 4.41 -6.56
N GLY A 252 11.80 5.67 -6.96
CA GLY A 252 12.83 6.28 -7.80
C GLY A 252 13.96 6.86 -6.96
N ILE A 253 13.66 7.85 -6.13
CA ILE A 253 14.63 8.63 -5.35
C ILE A 253 14.39 8.37 -3.88
N VAL A 254 15.37 7.79 -3.19
CA VAL A 254 15.28 7.47 -1.76
C VAL A 254 15.46 8.72 -0.90
N ASP A 255 16.25 9.70 -1.33
CA ASP A 255 16.49 10.96 -0.62
C ASP A 255 15.20 11.76 -0.34
N ASP A 256 14.19 11.54 -1.18
CA ASP A 256 12.89 12.21 -1.11
C ASP A 256 11.86 11.43 -0.27
N ILE A 257 12.27 10.36 0.38
CA ILE A 257 11.40 9.52 1.20
C ILE A 257 11.74 9.70 2.67
N VAL A 258 10.73 9.91 3.49
CA VAL A 258 10.85 9.93 4.96
C VAL A 258 10.10 8.75 5.53
N THR A 259 10.73 8.02 6.43
CA THR A 259 10.15 6.85 7.10
C THR A 259 9.91 7.11 8.57
N TYR A 260 8.84 6.54 9.11
CA TYR A 260 8.53 6.56 10.54
C TYR A 260 8.24 5.15 11.02
N GLY A 261 8.96 4.73 12.06
CA GLY A 261 8.79 3.40 12.64
C GLY A 261 9.29 2.24 11.77
N ILE A 262 10.03 2.54 10.71
CA ILE A 262 10.70 1.59 9.84
C ILE A 262 12.18 1.76 10.08
N THR A 263 12.81 0.73 10.67
CA THR A 263 14.24 0.79 10.98
C THR A 263 15.04 0.33 9.76
N ASN A 264 15.95 1.19 9.30
CA ASN A 264 16.90 0.82 8.26
C ASN A 264 18.00 -0.04 8.89
N SER A 265 18.21 -1.23 8.36
CA SER A 265 19.25 -2.17 8.83
C SER A 265 20.56 -2.08 8.04
N ALA A 266 20.59 -1.26 7.00
CA ALA A 266 21.76 -1.06 6.14
C ALA A 266 22.59 0.18 6.55
N ASN A 267 22.04 1.09 7.36
CA ASN A 267 22.71 2.27 7.91
C ASN A 267 23.37 1.99 9.24
#